data_88763b815b39a4d03171ad93e938c8c1
#
_entry.id   88763b815b39a4d03171ad93e938c8c1
#
_cell.length_a   1.000
_cell.length_b   1.000
_cell.length_c   1.000
_cell.angle_alpha   90.00
_cell.angle_beta   90.00
_cell.angle_gamma   90.00
#
_symmetry.space_group_name_H-M   'P 1'
#
loop_
_entity.id
_entity.type
_entity.pdbx_description
1 polymer ?
#
loop_
_entity_poly.entity_id
_entity_poly.type
_entity_poly.pdbx_seq_one_letter_code
_entity_poly.pdbx_strand_id
1 'polypeptide(L)'
;HRLDDNHKVALLVINHPPVNALNERTLDELHTVVQQLEHQDDVDAVVITGARGAFVAGADVKELLEVGEAGDLESARTPPNAAQAAFAALEQFGRPVIAAVNGPALGGGNELVLACSYVIAAEHAQFGQPEINLNLLPGYGGTQRLVRKLHRRRGEAGMAEALRLMVSGRNISTAEAIDCGLVDEVVTEAAASPVEIAMERLRDYFAQQGPLAAAQEEHQKALAASD
;
A
#
# COMPACT_ATOMS: atom_id res chain seq x y z
N HIS A 1 6.35 18.31 -0.11
CA HIS A 1 7.12 18.76 1.06
C HIS A 1 8.60 18.82 0.74
N ARG A 2 9.28 19.88 1.20
CA ARG A 2 10.74 19.96 1.16
C ARG A 2 11.29 19.17 2.34
N LEU A 3 12.09 18.14 2.07
CA LEU A 3 12.69 17.30 3.11
C LEU A 3 13.95 17.96 3.68
N ASP A 4 14.77 18.49 2.77
CA ASP A 4 15.99 19.27 3.02
C ASP A 4 16.26 20.24 1.83
N ASP A 5 17.47 20.78 1.72
CA ASP A 5 17.80 21.73 0.64
C ASP A 5 17.85 21.09 -0.75
N ASN A 6 18.05 19.78 -0.82
CA ASN A 6 18.25 19.04 -2.06
C ASN A 6 17.10 18.10 -2.43
N HIS A 7 16.27 17.70 -1.44
CA HIS A 7 15.28 16.64 -1.65
C HIS A 7 13.85 17.11 -1.36
N LYS A 8 12.92 16.70 -2.23
CA LYS A 8 11.49 16.94 -2.13
C LYS A 8 10.72 15.63 -2.04
N VAL A 9 9.71 15.59 -1.19
CA VAL A 9 8.84 14.44 -0.98
C VAL A 9 7.41 14.82 -1.30
N ALA A 10 6.74 14.03 -2.13
CA ALA A 10 5.31 14.12 -2.32
C ALA A 10 4.59 13.39 -1.18
N LEU A 11 3.73 14.10 -0.45
CA LEU A 11 2.83 13.50 0.53
C LEU A 11 1.44 13.36 -0.08
N LEU A 12 1.02 12.13 -0.32
CA LEU A 12 -0.30 11.78 -0.81
C LEU A 12 -1.19 11.42 0.38
N VAL A 13 -2.31 12.14 0.52
CA VAL A 13 -3.26 11.90 1.61
C VAL A 13 -4.57 11.43 1.01
N ILE A 14 -4.92 10.16 1.23
CA ILE A 14 -6.22 9.62 0.84
C ILE A 14 -7.28 10.19 1.78
N ASN A 15 -8.25 10.93 1.24
CA ASN A 15 -9.29 11.60 2.02
C ASN A 15 -10.68 11.38 1.41
N HIS A 16 -11.24 10.23 1.67
CA HIS A 16 -12.60 9.86 1.26
C HIS A 16 -13.39 9.36 2.50
N PRO A 17 -14.03 10.29 3.25
CA PRO A 17 -14.78 9.93 4.46
C PRO A 17 -15.90 8.91 4.21
N PRO A 18 -16.24 8.08 5.22
CA PRO A 18 -15.72 8.12 6.60
C PRO A 18 -14.40 7.36 6.81
N VAL A 19 -14.05 6.39 5.97
CA VAL A 19 -12.98 5.40 6.21
C VAL A 19 -11.95 5.32 5.07
N ASN A 20 -11.93 6.32 4.20
CA ASN A 20 -11.04 6.42 3.04
C ASN A 20 -11.18 5.22 2.08
N ALA A 21 -12.41 4.72 1.89
CA ALA A 21 -12.68 3.65 0.93
C ALA A 21 -12.29 4.09 -0.50
N LEU A 22 -11.73 3.17 -1.26
CA LEU A 22 -11.31 3.41 -2.64
C LEU A 22 -12.53 3.25 -3.57
N ASN A 23 -13.00 4.36 -4.10
CA ASN A 23 -13.94 4.40 -5.21
C ASN A 23 -13.20 4.68 -6.52
N GLU A 24 -13.90 4.54 -7.65
CA GLU A 24 -13.33 4.75 -8.99
C GLU A 24 -12.63 6.12 -9.10
N ARG A 25 -13.29 7.18 -8.65
CA ARG A 25 -12.73 8.54 -8.67
C ARG A 25 -11.42 8.65 -7.89
N THR A 26 -11.36 8.09 -6.67
CA THR A 26 -10.14 8.12 -5.83
C THR A 26 -8.99 7.38 -6.51
N LEU A 27 -9.30 6.26 -7.18
CA LEU A 27 -8.31 5.45 -7.90
C LEU A 27 -7.80 6.16 -9.14
N ASP A 28 -8.67 6.81 -9.91
CA ASP A 28 -8.30 7.62 -11.08
C ASP A 28 -7.45 8.85 -10.68
N GLU A 29 -7.85 9.53 -9.61
CA GLU A 29 -7.08 10.64 -9.05
C GLU A 29 -5.69 10.16 -8.59
N LEU A 30 -5.60 9.03 -7.89
CA LEU A 30 -4.33 8.45 -7.45
C LEU A 30 -3.44 8.10 -8.65
N HIS A 31 -3.99 7.41 -9.65
CA HIS A 31 -3.26 7.04 -10.86
C HIS A 31 -2.72 8.28 -11.58
N THR A 32 -3.57 9.29 -11.79
CA THR A 32 -3.20 10.55 -12.44
C THR A 32 -2.08 11.27 -11.69
N VAL A 33 -2.18 11.35 -10.37
CA VAL A 33 -1.18 12.01 -9.53
C VAL A 33 0.16 11.25 -9.58
N VAL A 34 0.14 9.92 -9.50
CA VAL A 34 1.36 9.11 -9.58
C VAL A 34 2.06 9.30 -10.93
N GLN A 35 1.31 9.27 -12.03
CA GLN A 35 1.86 9.55 -13.37
C GLN A 35 2.46 10.96 -13.48
N GLN A 36 1.80 11.97 -12.91
CA GLN A 36 2.34 13.34 -12.89
C GLN A 36 3.65 13.42 -12.10
N LEU A 37 3.70 12.76 -10.93
CA LEU A 37 4.90 12.72 -10.09
C LEU A 37 6.06 11.97 -10.75
N GLU A 38 5.77 10.94 -11.55
CA GLU A 38 6.79 10.19 -12.30
C GLU A 38 7.58 11.08 -13.26
N HIS A 39 6.89 12.06 -13.87
CA HIS A 39 7.48 13.05 -14.80
C HIS A 39 8.05 14.29 -14.09
N GLN A 40 8.02 14.36 -12.76
CA GLN A 40 8.61 15.45 -11.99
C GLN A 40 10.00 15.05 -11.47
N ASP A 41 11.05 15.51 -12.16
CA ASP A 41 12.44 15.20 -11.79
C ASP A 41 12.85 15.77 -10.41
N ASP A 42 12.08 16.70 -9.88
CA ASP A 42 12.34 17.34 -8.58
C ASP A 42 11.61 16.70 -7.39
N VAL A 43 10.92 15.57 -7.61
CA VAL A 43 10.31 14.76 -6.53
C VAL A 43 11.13 13.50 -6.32
N ASP A 44 11.72 13.35 -5.17
CA ASP A 44 12.70 12.29 -4.88
C ASP A 44 12.07 11.06 -4.20
N ALA A 45 10.90 11.21 -3.58
CA ALA A 45 10.17 10.12 -2.93
C ALA A 45 8.68 10.45 -2.77
N VAL A 46 7.89 9.42 -2.49
CA VAL A 46 6.45 9.53 -2.20
C VAL A 46 6.16 8.93 -0.82
N VAL A 47 5.35 9.61 -0.03
CA VAL A 47 4.75 9.08 1.20
C VAL A 47 3.24 9.07 1.04
N ILE A 48 2.60 7.95 1.32
CA ILE A 48 1.15 7.80 1.23
C ILE A 48 0.57 7.54 2.62
N THR A 49 -0.47 8.27 2.98
CA THR A 49 -1.18 8.09 4.25
C THR A 49 -2.68 8.33 4.08
N GLY A 50 -3.47 8.00 5.09
CA GLY A 50 -4.89 8.28 5.12
C GLY A 50 -5.24 9.47 6.02
N ALA A 51 -6.31 10.18 5.68
CA ALA A 51 -6.86 11.23 6.54
C ALA A 51 -7.64 10.64 7.72
N ARG A 52 -7.74 11.42 8.82
CA ARG A 52 -8.67 11.18 9.94
C ARG A 52 -8.49 9.85 10.69
N GLY A 53 -7.25 9.34 10.82
CA GLY A 53 -6.97 8.15 11.63
C GLY A 53 -7.39 6.82 11.01
N ALA A 54 -7.76 6.79 9.74
CA ALA A 54 -7.89 5.59 8.94
C ALA A 54 -6.88 5.67 7.79
N PHE A 55 -6.22 4.59 7.47
CA PHE A 55 -5.41 4.55 6.25
C PHE A 55 -6.35 4.40 5.04
N VAL A 56 -6.77 3.19 4.73
CA VAL A 56 -7.77 2.87 3.70
C VAL A 56 -8.49 1.59 4.10
N ALA A 57 -9.80 1.65 4.34
CA ALA A 57 -10.56 0.50 4.83
C ALA A 57 -11.24 -0.31 3.70
N GLY A 58 -10.59 -0.43 2.54
CA GLY A 58 -11.06 -1.28 1.45
C GLY A 58 -11.58 -0.51 0.24
N ALA A 59 -12.16 -1.26 -0.71
CA ALA A 59 -12.91 -0.70 -1.83
C ALA A 59 -14.28 -0.18 -1.36
N ASP A 60 -14.88 0.72 -2.13
CA ASP A 60 -16.24 1.16 -1.85
C ASP A 60 -17.23 0.04 -2.19
N VAL A 61 -17.78 -0.58 -1.13
CA VAL A 61 -18.70 -1.71 -1.25
C VAL A 61 -19.99 -1.30 -1.99
N LYS A 62 -20.42 -0.04 -1.93
CA LYS A 62 -21.61 0.43 -2.63
C LYS A 62 -21.40 0.40 -4.15
N GLU A 63 -20.25 0.90 -4.63
CA GLU A 63 -19.92 0.81 -6.05
C GLU A 63 -19.81 -0.65 -6.52
N LEU A 64 -19.20 -1.52 -5.70
CA LEU A 64 -19.10 -2.95 -6.02
C LEU A 64 -20.48 -3.62 -6.16
N LEU A 65 -21.45 -3.26 -5.30
CA LEU A 65 -22.83 -3.76 -5.38
C LEU A 65 -23.57 -3.22 -6.60
N GLU A 66 -23.43 -1.93 -6.92
CA GLU A 66 -24.03 -1.31 -8.10
C GLU A 66 -23.58 -1.97 -9.41
N VAL A 67 -22.29 -2.26 -9.55
CA VAL A 67 -21.74 -3.00 -10.70
C VAL A 67 -22.28 -4.43 -10.75
N GLY A 68 -22.38 -5.10 -9.59
CA GLY A 68 -22.95 -6.44 -9.51
C GLY A 68 -24.43 -6.53 -9.88
N GLU A 69 -25.23 -5.57 -9.42
CA GLU A 69 -26.67 -5.49 -9.71
C GLU A 69 -26.97 -5.11 -11.18
N ALA A 70 -26.11 -4.29 -11.78
CA ALA A 70 -26.22 -3.94 -13.20
C ALA A 70 -25.98 -5.13 -14.13
N GLY A 71 -25.43 -6.24 -13.62
CA GLY A 71 -25.13 -7.45 -14.40
C GLY A 71 -24.05 -7.24 -15.47
N ASP A 72 -23.33 -6.13 -15.39
CA ASP A 72 -22.29 -5.77 -16.35
C ASP A 72 -20.98 -6.53 -16.04
N LEU A 73 -21.00 -7.82 -16.37
CA LEU A 73 -19.82 -8.68 -16.28
C LEU A 73 -18.70 -8.25 -17.23
N GLU A 74 -19.00 -7.43 -18.24
CA GLU A 74 -18.01 -6.92 -19.19
C GLU A 74 -17.15 -5.83 -18.53
N SER A 75 -17.76 -4.88 -17.80
CA SER A 75 -17.02 -3.88 -17.02
C SER A 75 -16.21 -4.50 -15.88
N ALA A 76 -16.72 -5.57 -15.27
CA ALA A 76 -15.97 -6.35 -14.27
C ALA A 76 -14.78 -7.14 -14.86
N ARG A 77 -14.76 -7.37 -16.18
CA ARG A 77 -13.70 -8.06 -16.89
C ARG A 77 -12.68 -7.14 -17.55
N THR A 78 -12.90 -5.82 -17.55
CA THR A 78 -11.99 -4.88 -18.21
C THR A 78 -10.67 -4.79 -17.44
N PRO A 79 -9.59 -5.39 -17.92
CA PRO A 79 -8.26 -5.25 -17.30
C PRO A 79 -7.48 -4.08 -17.96
N PRO A 80 -6.51 -3.50 -17.23
CA PRO A 80 -6.45 -3.48 -15.78
C PRO A 80 -7.47 -2.48 -15.23
N ASN A 81 -8.18 -2.83 -14.16
CA ASN A 81 -9.02 -1.84 -13.51
C ASN A 81 -8.16 -0.66 -12.99
N ALA A 82 -8.77 0.51 -12.77
CA ALA A 82 -8.06 1.72 -12.36
C ALA A 82 -7.15 1.49 -11.14
N ALA A 83 -7.57 0.64 -10.21
CA ALA A 83 -6.77 0.29 -9.04
C ALA A 83 -5.51 -0.49 -9.39
N GLN A 84 -5.61 -1.49 -10.27
CA GLN A 84 -4.44 -2.26 -10.70
C GLN A 84 -3.44 -1.36 -11.42
N ALA A 85 -3.91 -0.45 -12.27
CA ALA A 85 -3.07 0.51 -12.98
C ALA A 85 -2.38 1.48 -12.01
N ALA A 86 -3.13 2.06 -11.06
CA ALA A 86 -2.58 2.97 -10.05
C ALA A 86 -1.53 2.29 -9.16
N PHE A 87 -1.81 1.05 -8.72
CA PHE A 87 -0.89 0.32 -7.84
C PHE A 87 0.32 -0.22 -8.60
N ALA A 88 0.19 -0.56 -9.88
CA ALA A 88 1.33 -0.89 -10.72
C ALA A 88 2.24 0.33 -10.95
N ALA A 89 1.67 1.51 -11.18
CA ALA A 89 2.43 2.75 -11.30
C ALA A 89 3.21 3.09 -10.00
N LEU A 90 2.60 2.90 -8.83
CA LEU A 90 3.29 3.05 -7.54
C LEU A 90 4.43 2.03 -7.36
N GLU A 91 4.17 0.76 -7.68
CA GLU A 91 5.16 -0.32 -7.58
C GLU A 91 6.37 -0.07 -8.49
N GLN A 92 6.13 0.50 -9.68
CA GLN A 92 7.14 0.77 -10.71
C GLN A 92 7.74 2.18 -10.63
N PHE A 93 7.40 2.97 -9.63
CA PHE A 93 7.74 4.41 -9.55
C PHE A 93 9.24 4.73 -9.59
N GLY A 94 10.11 3.76 -9.37
CA GLY A 94 11.57 3.89 -9.48
C GLY A 94 12.24 4.62 -8.30
N ARG A 95 11.50 5.41 -7.54
CA ARG A 95 11.92 6.14 -6.34
C ARG A 95 11.22 5.57 -5.10
N PRO A 96 11.71 5.82 -3.86
CA PRO A 96 11.04 5.30 -2.67
C PRO A 96 9.57 5.71 -2.57
N VAL A 97 8.70 4.72 -2.33
CA VAL A 97 7.29 4.91 -2.01
C VAL A 97 7.03 4.29 -0.65
N ILE A 98 6.69 5.12 0.33
CA ILE A 98 6.46 4.69 1.72
C ILE A 98 4.97 4.73 2.04
N ALA A 99 4.41 3.61 2.50
CA ALA A 99 3.11 3.59 3.14
C ALA A 99 3.26 3.99 4.61
N ALA A 100 2.73 5.15 4.99
CA ALA A 100 2.64 5.62 6.37
C ALA A 100 1.25 5.30 6.92
N VAL A 101 1.10 4.09 7.45
CA VAL A 101 -0.19 3.49 7.81
C VAL A 101 -0.63 3.95 9.19
N ASN A 102 -1.56 4.87 9.23
CA ASN A 102 -2.06 5.53 10.44
C ASN A 102 -3.36 4.95 11.00
N GLY A 103 -3.79 3.80 10.54
CA GLY A 103 -5.03 3.13 10.97
C GLY A 103 -5.34 1.90 10.12
N PRO A 104 -6.59 1.45 10.04
CA PRO A 104 -6.95 0.26 9.28
C PRO A 104 -6.56 0.34 7.80
N ALA A 105 -5.86 -0.70 7.31
CA ALA A 105 -5.47 -0.94 5.93
C ALA A 105 -6.03 -2.31 5.50
N LEU A 106 -7.27 -2.33 4.98
CA LEU A 106 -8.01 -3.56 4.73
C LEU A 106 -8.35 -3.70 3.24
N GLY A 107 -8.38 -4.93 2.73
CA GLY A 107 -8.71 -5.20 1.34
C GLY A 107 -7.87 -4.36 0.38
N GLY A 108 -8.52 -3.56 -0.48
CA GLY A 108 -7.84 -2.63 -1.39
C GLY A 108 -6.84 -1.70 -0.69
N GLY A 109 -7.07 -1.35 0.58
CA GLY A 109 -6.12 -0.58 1.37
C GLY A 109 -4.86 -1.36 1.71
N ASN A 110 -4.98 -2.64 2.02
CA ASN A 110 -3.82 -3.51 2.19
C ASN A 110 -3.12 -3.77 0.84
N GLU A 111 -3.86 -3.83 -0.26
CA GLU A 111 -3.29 -3.94 -1.60
C GLU A 111 -2.50 -2.69 -2.01
N LEU A 112 -2.94 -1.50 -1.58
CA LEU A 112 -2.19 -0.24 -1.72
C LEU A 112 -0.87 -0.29 -0.92
N VAL A 113 -0.91 -0.76 0.34
CA VAL A 113 0.30 -0.97 1.17
C VAL A 113 1.30 -1.90 0.47
N LEU A 114 0.81 -2.97 -0.15
CA LEU A 114 1.63 -3.95 -0.86
C LEU A 114 2.29 -3.40 -2.13
N ALA A 115 1.76 -2.34 -2.71
CA ALA A 115 2.36 -1.64 -3.85
C ALA A 115 3.49 -0.68 -3.45
N CYS A 116 3.67 -0.41 -2.16
CA CYS A 116 4.72 0.46 -1.64
C CYS A 116 6.02 -0.33 -1.36
N SER A 117 7.16 0.35 -1.51
CA SER A 117 8.47 -0.25 -1.27
C SER A 117 8.82 -0.40 0.21
N TYR A 118 8.24 0.42 1.09
CA TYR A 118 8.44 0.39 2.54
C TYR A 118 7.16 0.69 3.29
N VAL A 119 6.95 0.05 4.43
CA VAL A 119 5.71 0.16 5.21
C VAL A 119 6.03 0.51 6.65
N ILE A 120 5.58 1.68 7.08
CA ILE A 120 5.66 2.16 8.46
C ILE A 120 4.23 2.21 9.00
N ALA A 121 3.96 1.57 10.13
CA ALA A 121 2.62 1.46 10.66
C ALA A 121 2.52 1.94 12.11
N ALA A 122 1.41 2.62 12.42
CA ALA A 122 1.02 2.88 13.79
C ALA A 122 0.74 1.57 14.54
N GLU A 123 1.04 1.50 15.83
CA GLU A 123 0.85 0.33 16.68
C GLU A 123 -0.60 -0.20 16.66
N HIS A 124 -1.58 0.70 16.57
CA HIS A 124 -3.01 0.38 16.53
C HIS A 124 -3.55 0.05 15.13
N ALA A 125 -2.73 0.10 14.09
CA ALA A 125 -3.17 -0.22 12.74
C ALA A 125 -3.57 -1.70 12.62
N GLN A 126 -4.39 -1.98 11.62
CA GLN A 126 -4.85 -3.34 11.30
C GLN A 126 -4.69 -3.59 9.81
N PHE A 127 -4.38 -4.83 9.46
CA PHE A 127 -4.18 -5.27 8.09
C PHE A 127 -5.04 -6.49 7.81
N GLY A 128 -5.41 -6.69 6.55
CA GLY A 128 -6.17 -7.89 6.18
C GLY A 128 -6.62 -7.87 4.73
N GLN A 129 -7.05 -9.07 4.28
CA GLN A 129 -7.71 -9.29 2.99
C GLN A 129 -9.09 -9.91 3.27
N PRO A 130 -10.09 -9.08 3.67
CA PRO A 130 -11.40 -9.57 4.11
C PRO A 130 -12.36 -9.90 2.96
N GLU A 131 -11.93 -9.84 1.71
CA GLU A 131 -12.75 -9.99 0.51
C GLU A 131 -13.55 -11.29 0.50
N ILE A 132 -12.99 -12.38 1.02
CA ILE A 132 -13.68 -13.69 1.11
C ILE A 132 -14.97 -13.61 1.91
N ASN A 133 -15.08 -12.73 2.91
CA ASN A 133 -16.29 -12.52 3.69
C ASN A 133 -17.44 -11.92 2.87
N LEU A 134 -17.11 -11.35 1.69
CA LEU A 134 -18.06 -10.84 0.71
C LEU A 134 -18.18 -11.76 -0.51
N ASN A 135 -17.66 -13.00 -0.45
CA ASN A 135 -17.55 -13.92 -1.58
C ASN A 135 -16.76 -13.36 -2.76
N LEU A 136 -15.77 -12.51 -2.49
CA LEU A 136 -14.88 -11.90 -3.47
C LEU A 136 -13.44 -12.41 -3.28
N LEU A 137 -12.60 -12.12 -4.26
CA LEU A 137 -11.15 -12.27 -4.17
C LEU A 137 -10.50 -10.87 -4.17
N PRO A 138 -9.29 -10.71 -3.57
CA PRO A 138 -8.54 -9.48 -3.71
C PRO A 138 -8.33 -9.10 -5.18
N GLY A 139 -8.91 -7.98 -5.61
CA GLY A 139 -9.03 -7.61 -7.03
C GLY A 139 -7.96 -6.63 -7.51
N TYR A 140 -7.22 -6.00 -6.60
CA TYR A 140 -6.26 -4.93 -6.92
C TYR A 140 -4.80 -5.42 -6.92
N GLY A 141 -4.60 -6.74 -6.95
CA GLY A 141 -3.29 -7.39 -7.05
C GLY A 141 -2.80 -8.07 -5.76
N GLY A 142 -3.62 -8.11 -4.71
CA GLY A 142 -3.29 -8.70 -3.41
C GLY A 142 -2.95 -10.18 -3.51
N THR A 143 -3.63 -10.93 -4.37
CA THR A 143 -3.34 -12.36 -4.61
C THR A 143 -1.91 -12.62 -5.08
N GLN A 144 -1.27 -11.63 -5.70
CA GLN A 144 0.09 -11.72 -6.20
C GLN A 144 1.08 -11.03 -5.24
N ARG A 145 0.81 -9.76 -4.90
CA ARG A 145 1.73 -8.95 -4.10
C ARG A 145 1.92 -9.48 -2.69
N LEU A 146 0.84 -9.90 -2.01
CA LEU A 146 0.94 -10.45 -0.65
C LEU A 146 1.78 -11.72 -0.64
N VAL A 147 1.51 -12.64 -1.56
CA VAL A 147 2.27 -13.90 -1.68
C VAL A 147 3.74 -13.61 -1.93
N ARG A 148 4.04 -12.74 -2.91
CA ARG A 148 5.44 -12.39 -3.25
C ARG A 148 6.16 -11.72 -2.09
N LYS A 149 5.52 -10.74 -1.40
CA LYS A 149 6.14 -10.02 -0.27
C LYS A 149 6.46 -10.96 0.88
N LEU A 150 5.49 -11.76 1.33
CA LEU A 150 5.69 -12.65 2.47
C LEU A 150 6.62 -13.83 2.13
N HIS A 151 6.56 -14.35 0.89
CA HIS A 151 7.51 -15.38 0.45
C HIS A 151 8.97 -14.87 0.46
N ARG A 152 9.22 -13.67 -0.05
CA ARG A 152 10.57 -13.06 0.00
C ARG A 152 11.10 -12.94 1.43
N ARG A 153 10.23 -12.59 2.37
CA ARG A 153 10.62 -12.39 3.78
C ARG A 153 10.80 -13.68 4.56
N ARG A 154 9.99 -14.72 4.27
CA ARG A 154 9.89 -15.94 5.10
C ARG A 154 9.80 -17.25 4.31
N GLY A 155 10.07 -17.23 3.02
CA GLY A 155 9.99 -18.43 2.17
C GLY A 155 8.60 -19.07 2.16
N GLU A 156 8.55 -20.40 2.15
CA GLU A 156 7.31 -21.19 2.13
C GLU A 156 6.35 -20.87 3.30
N ALA A 157 6.90 -20.58 4.49
CA ALA A 157 6.08 -20.19 5.64
C ALA A 157 5.36 -18.86 5.40
N GLY A 158 6.01 -17.90 4.75
CA GLY A 158 5.40 -16.62 4.34
C GLY A 158 4.32 -16.81 3.29
N MET A 159 4.54 -17.67 2.28
CA MET A 159 3.53 -18.00 1.30
C MET A 159 2.29 -18.66 1.94
N ALA A 160 2.50 -19.62 2.84
CA ALA A 160 1.41 -20.24 3.57
C ALA A 160 0.61 -19.24 4.42
N GLU A 161 1.29 -18.25 5.03
CA GLU A 161 0.62 -17.20 5.80
C GLU A 161 -0.19 -16.27 4.89
N ALA A 162 0.34 -15.88 3.72
CA ALA A 162 -0.39 -15.10 2.74
C ALA A 162 -1.71 -15.79 2.32
N LEU A 163 -1.64 -17.08 2.03
CA LEU A 163 -2.83 -17.89 1.70
C LEU A 163 -3.82 -17.94 2.86
N ARG A 164 -3.34 -18.15 4.11
CA ARG A 164 -4.22 -18.16 5.29
C ARG A 164 -4.94 -16.82 5.46
N LEU A 165 -4.26 -15.69 5.30
CA LEU A 165 -4.86 -14.36 5.42
C LEU A 165 -5.99 -14.18 4.41
N MET A 166 -5.76 -14.52 3.14
CA MET A 166 -6.76 -14.39 2.08
C MET A 166 -7.95 -15.34 2.25
N VAL A 167 -7.70 -16.60 2.64
CA VAL A 167 -8.77 -17.60 2.78
C VAL A 167 -9.57 -17.42 4.06
N SER A 168 -8.95 -16.94 5.14
CA SER A 168 -9.66 -16.69 6.40
C SER A 168 -10.38 -15.34 6.42
N GLY A 169 -9.93 -14.37 5.64
CA GLY A 169 -10.46 -13.00 5.67
C GLY A 169 -10.27 -12.29 7.02
N ARG A 170 -9.40 -12.83 7.89
CA ARG A 170 -9.17 -12.23 9.20
C ARG A 170 -8.30 -10.98 9.10
N ASN A 171 -8.53 -10.05 10.00
CA ASN A 171 -7.61 -8.95 10.21
C ASN A 171 -6.48 -9.40 11.14
N ILE A 172 -5.30 -8.82 10.94
CA ILE A 172 -4.13 -8.97 11.79
C ILE A 172 -3.73 -7.64 12.40
N SER A 173 -3.16 -7.69 13.59
CA SER A 173 -2.56 -6.55 14.28
C SER A 173 -1.25 -6.13 13.61
N THR A 174 -0.77 -4.91 13.94
CA THR A 174 0.55 -4.45 13.51
C THR A 174 1.68 -5.36 14.00
N ALA A 175 1.55 -5.93 15.21
CA ALA A 175 2.52 -6.90 15.75
C ALA A 175 2.59 -8.18 14.91
N GLU A 176 1.45 -8.73 14.49
CA GLU A 176 1.41 -9.88 13.57
C GLU A 176 1.91 -9.50 12.17
N ALA A 177 1.63 -8.28 11.71
CA ALA A 177 2.02 -7.79 10.40
C ALA A 177 3.55 -7.61 10.27
N ILE A 178 4.24 -7.14 11.34
CA ILE A 178 5.70 -7.10 11.36
C ILE A 178 6.31 -8.49 11.45
N ASP A 179 5.70 -9.36 12.25
CA ASP A 179 6.14 -10.76 12.41
C ASP A 179 6.10 -11.55 11.10
N CYS A 180 5.06 -11.36 10.30
CA CYS A 180 4.95 -12.02 8.99
C CYS A 180 5.73 -11.33 7.87
N GLY A 181 6.25 -10.12 8.09
CA GLY A 181 7.03 -9.36 7.12
C GLY A 181 6.19 -8.49 6.18
N LEU A 182 4.93 -8.23 6.52
CA LEU A 182 4.07 -7.29 5.80
C LEU A 182 4.45 -5.84 6.09
N VAL A 183 4.75 -5.53 7.36
CA VAL A 183 5.18 -4.22 7.86
C VAL A 183 6.70 -4.25 8.08
N ASP A 184 7.36 -3.13 7.80
CA ASP A 184 8.82 -2.99 7.95
C ASP A 184 9.19 -2.28 9.26
N GLU A 185 8.32 -1.37 9.76
CA GLU A 185 8.56 -0.62 10.98
C GLU A 185 7.26 -0.28 11.71
N VAL A 186 7.28 -0.32 13.05
CA VAL A 186 6.13 0.04 13.90
C VAL A 186 6.43 1.30 14.68
N VAL A 187 5.45 2.19 14.76
CA VAL A 187 5.52 3.44 15.50
C VAL A 187 4.50 3.41 16.63
N THR A 188 4.98 3.66 17.85
CA THR A 188 4.10 3.84 19.01
C THR A 188 3.52 5.26 19.05
N GLU A 189 2.27 5.42 19.44
CA GLU A 189 1.56 6.72 19.45
C GLU A 189 2.28 7.80 20.29
N ALA A 190 3.07 7.39 21.27
CA ALA A 190 3.79 8.31 22.15
C ALA A 190 5.05 8.90 21.49
N ALA A 191 5.54 8.34 20.38
CA ALA A 191 6.82 8.72 19.79
C ALA A 191 6.65 9.71 18.63
N ALA A 192 5.91 9.36 17.60
CA ALA A 192 5.71 10.16 16.40
C ALA A 192 4.57 9.56 15.54
N SER A 193 4.10 10.29 14.53
CA SER A 193 3.22 9.73 13.52
C SER A 193 4.01 8.89 12.48
N PRO A 194 3.36 7.92 11.81
CA PRO A 194 4.00 7.18 10.71
C PRO A 194 4.58 8.08 9.60
N VAL A 195 3.97 9.23 9.35
CA VAL A 195 4.46 10.21 8.38
C VAL A 195 5.75 10.88 8.84
N GLU A 196 5.86 11.25 10.11
CA GLU A 196 7.08 11.86 10.68
C GLU A 196 8.25 10.88 10.62
N ILE A 197 8.02 9.61 10.96
CA ILE A 197 9.03 8.57 10.84
C ILE A 197 9.39 8.31 9.36
N ALA A 198 8.42 8.32 8.43
CA ALA A 198 8.71 8.21 7.01
C ALA A 198 9.65 9.32 6.51
N MET A 199 9.42 10.55 6.95
CA MET A 199 10.31 11.67 6.61
C MET A 199 11.72 11.50 7.22
N GLU A 200 11.82 10.95 8.42
CA GLU A 200 13.12 10.63 9.06
C GLU A 200 13.85 9.54 8.26
N ARG A 201 13.18 8.44 7.91
CA ARG A 201 13.76 7.35 7.11
C ARG A 201 14.20 7.80 5.72
N LEU A 202 13.51 8.76 5.11
CA LEU A 202 13.93 9.34 3.84
C LEU A 202 15.21 10.19 3.99
N ARG A 203 15.36 10.95 5.09
CA ARG A 203 16.64 11.64 5.37
C ARG A 203 17.79 10.67 5.50
N ASP A 204 17.60 9.57 6.26
CA ASP A 204 18.60 8.50 6.39
C ASP A 204 18.92 7.88 5.03
N TYR A 205 17.91 7.60 4.20
CA TYR A 205 18.06 7.05 2.87
C TYR A 205 18.94 7.93 1.97
N PHE A 206 18.63 9.23 1.90
CA PHE A 206 19.40 10.17 1.07
C PHE A 206 20.81 10.43 1.63
N ALA A 207 21.01 10.23 2.93
CA ALA A 207 22.34 10.15 3.54
C ALA A 207 23.05 8.80 3.33
N GLN A 208 22.48 7.90 2.54
CA GLN A 208 22.94 6.52 2.29
C GLN A 208 23.02 5.67 3.58
N GLN A 209 22.06 5.85 4.47
CA GLN A 209 21.96 5.18 5.76
C GLN A 209 20.56 4.57 5.96
N GLY A 210 20.44 3.68 6.92
CA GLY A 210 19.17 3.16 7.41
C GLY A 210 18.55 2.02 6.60
N PRO A 211 17.42 1.48 7.10
CA PRO A 211 16.79 0.26 6.57
C PRO A 211 16.08 0.45 5.23
N LEU A 212 15.65 1.68 4.91
CA LEU A 212 14.93 1.97 3.66
C LEU A 212 15.79 1.72 2.42
N ALA A 213 17.11 1.95 2.49
CA ALA A 213 18.01 1.72 1.37
C ALA A 213 18.02 0.24 0.95
N ALA A 214 18.11 -0.67 1.91
CA ALA A 214 18.08 -2.11 1.66
C ALA A 214 16.70 -2.56 1.13
N ALA A 215 15.62 -2.04 1.69
CA ALA A 215 14.26 -2.34 1.24
C ALA A 215 14.00 -1.86 -0.19
N GLN A 216 14.48 -0.68 -0.55
CA GLN A 216 14.36 -0.14 -1.91
C GLN A 216 15.17 -0.97 -2.92
N GLU A 217 16.38 -1.39 -2.56
CA GLU A 217 17.18 -2.28 -3.41
C GLU A 217 16.50 -3.64 -3.62
N GLU A 218 15.94 -4.23 -2.55
CA GLU A 218 15.18 -5.48 -2.62
C GLU A 218 13.94 -5.32 -3.52
N HIS A 219 13.23 -4.21 -3.40
CA HIS A 219 12.06 -3.90 -4.21
C HIS A 219 12.41 -3.82 -5.70
N GLN A 220 13.46 -3.08 -6.06
CA GLN A 220 13.92 -2.94 -7.44
C GLN A 220 14.38 -4.29 -8.04
N LYS A 221 15.10 -5.10 -7.27
CA LYS A 221 15.48 -6.47 -7.70
C LYS A 221 14.25 -7.35 -7.97
N ALA A 222 13.21 -7.21 -7.15
CA ALA A 222 11.98 -7.98 -7.31
C ALA A 222 11.18 -7.58 -8.57
N LEU A 223 11.18 -6.30 -8.93
CA LEU A 223 10.57 -5.82 -10.17
C LEU A 223 11.32 -6.38 -11.39
N ALA A 224 12.63 -6.25 -11.41
CA ALA A 224 13.48 -6.75 -12.50
C ALA A 224 13.40 -8.26 -12.71
N ALA A 225 13.00 -9.03 -11.71
CA ALA A 225 12.82 -10.48 -11.80
C ALA A 225 11.41 -10.89 -12.24
N SER A 226 10.49 -9.93 -12.40
CA SER A 226 9.08 -10.15 -12.76
C SER A 226 8.79 -9.91 -14.23
N ASP A 227 9.75 -9.33 -14.97
CA ASP A 227 9.79 -9.15 -16.43
C ASP A 227 10.39 -10.40 -17.10
#